data_6a07439dc4309863b6721b1c998ab7d4
#
_entry.id   6a07439dc4309863b6721b1c998ab7d4
#
_cell.length_a   1.000
_cell.length_b   1.000
_cell.length_c   1.000
_cell.angle_alpha   90.00
_cell.angle_beta   90.00
_cell.angle_gamma   90.00
#
_symmetry.space_group_name_H-M   'P 1'
#
loop_
_entity.id
_entity.type
_entity.pdbx_description
1 polymer ?
#
loop_
_entity_poly.entity_id
_entity_poly.type
_entity_poly.pdbx_seq_one_letter_code
_entity_poly.pdbx_strand_id
1 'polypeptide(L)'
;MIGIQKIRPLYIFLKKLKYHWLSWRYKTTPISIMQTASTTFMDRHPDIFEFIKLQFGDKSIRILSFGCSTGEECFSLRKYLPNAHIIGVDINPSSIETAKKSILKDEKMEFLNLTIEDLKKLEKFDAIMGLSVLCKNPEAQELQDISTIYPFSRFNDAISVFDSILNANGFLIIRSSNFRMRDTDVFNKYDIVDFENRREPLDFPKFDSKNKRLNNFLETEEFFQKK
;
A
#
# COMPACT_ATOMS: atom_id res chain seq x y z
N MET A 1 -8.72 28.37 24.74
CA MET A 1 -8.25 26.98 24.52
C MET A 1 -9.13 25.87 25.15
N ILE A 2 -10.46 26.04 25.23
CA ILE A 2 -11.36 25.09 25.94
C ILE A 2 -12.17 24.21 24.93
N GLY A 3 -12.08 24.47 23.62
CA GLY A 3 -12.97 23.84 22.66
C GLY A 3 -12.51 22.47 22.10
N ILE A 4 -11.21 22.16 22.05
CA ILE A 4 -10.67 21.01 21.32
C ILE A 4 -10.79 19.69 22.09
N GLN A 5 -10.70 19.70 23.41
CA GLN A 5 -10.79 18.50 24.24
C GLN A 5 -12.20 17.87 24.29
N LYS A 6 -13.27 18.67 24.15
CA LYS A 6 -14.66 18.15 24.14
C LYS A 6 -15.09 17.52 22.82
N ILE A 7 -14.43 17.84 21.73
CA ILE A 7 -14.78 17.33 20.37
C ILE A 7 -14.12 15.97 20.08
N ARG A 8 -13.04 15.63 20.78
CA ARG A 8 -12.27 14.40 20.56
C ARG A 8 -13.06 13.11 20.73
N PRO A 9 -13.92 12.93 21.77
CA PRO A 9 -14.73 11.72 21.91
C PRO A 9 -15.76 11.54 20.79
N LEU A 10 -16.44 12.61 20.38
CA LEU A 10 -17.40 12.61 19.30
C LEU A 10 -16.72 12.28 17.97
N TYR A 11 -15.57 12.84 17.69
CA TYR A 11 -14.77 12.56 16.49
C TYR A 11 -14.33 11.09 16.41
N ILE A 12 -13.88 10.52 17.54
CA ILE A 12 -13.52 9.09 17.62
C ILE A 12 -14.75 8.21 17.38
N PHE A 13 -15.89 8.57 17.95
CA PHE A 13 -17.14 7.85 17.78
C PHE A 13 -17.61 7.87 16.30
N LEU A 14 -17.62 9.05 15.68
CA LEU A 14 -18.00 9.20 14.26
C LEU A 14 -17.04 8.43 13.32
N LYS A 15 -15.74 8.40 13.66
CA LYS A 15 -14.79 7.56 12.94
C LYS A 15 -15.10 6.07 13.05
N LYS A 16 -15.38 5.59 14.27
CA LYS A 16 -15.76 4.18 14.45
C LYS A 16 -17.00 3.83 13.61
N LEU A 17 -18.01 4.70 13.60
CA LEU A 17 -19.19 4.53 12.75
C LEU A 17 -18.82 4.48 11.25
N LYS A 18 -17.94 5.38 10.79
CA LYS A 18 -17.45 5.38 9.41
C LYS A 18 -16.79 4.05 9.04
N TYR A 19 -15.88 3.54 9.89
CA TYR A 19 -15.20 2.27 9.64
C TYR A 19 -16.15 1.06 9.66
N HIS A 20 -17.14 1.05 10.56
CA HIS A 20 -18.18 0.00 10.58
C HIS A 20 -19.05 0.07 9.32
N TRP A 21 -19.46 1.27 8.91
CA TRP A 21 -20.23 1.44 7.69
C TRP A 21 -19.43 1.02 6.45
N LEU A 22 -18.16 1.40 6.35
CA LEU A 22 -17.28 0.98 5.26
C LEU A 22 -17.05 -0.54 5.26
N SER A 23 -16.85 -1.15 6.42
CA SER A 23 -16.66 -2.60 6.52
C SER A 23 -17.92 -3.37 6.07
N TRP A 24 -19.09 -2.89 6.45
CA TRP A 24 -20.35 -3.44 5.95
C TRP A 24 -20.45 -3.30 4.43
N ARG A 25 -20.17 -2.09 3.91
CA ARG A 25 -20.21 -1.81 2.47
C ARG A 25 -19.17 -2.64 1.68
N TYR A 26 -18.00 -2.84 2.23
CA TYR A 26 -16.92 -3.60 1.58
C TYR A 26 -16.98 -5.10 1.89
N LYS A 27 -17.99 -5.56 2.63
CA LYS A 27 -18.15 -6.96 3.08
C LYS A 27 -16.87 -7.49 3.76
N THR A 28 -16.28 -6.68 4.62
CA THR A 28 -15.04 -6.96 5.34
C THR A 28 -15.14 -6.52 6.81
N THR A 29 -14.08 -6.65 7.57
CA THR A 29 -14.01 -6.16 8.95
C THR A 29 -13.42 -4.73 8.99
N PRO A 30 -13.78 -3.89 9.98
CA PRO A 30 -13.18 -2.55 10.11
C PRO A 30 -11.66 -2.59 10.19
N ILE A 31 -11.11 -3.68 10.72
CA ILE A 31 -9.69 -3.87 10.89
C ILE A 31 -8.96 -4.11 9.55
N SER A 32 -9.62 -4.67 8.55
CA SER A 32 -9.03 -4.92 7.23
C SER A 32 -8.87 -3.64 6.39
N ILE A 33 -9.52 -2.54 6.77
CA ILE A 33 -9.42 -1.27 6.06
C ILE A 33 -8.18 -0.52 6.54
N MET A 34 -7.11 -0.49 5.74
CA MET A 34 -5.86 0.22 6.07
C MET A 34 -5.99 1.71 5.77
N GLN A 35 -6.37 2.09 4.56
CA GLN A 35 -6.54 3.47 4.11
C GLN A 35 -7.97 3.71 3.64
N THR A 36 -8.54 4.87 3.98
CA THR A 36 -9.90 5.26 3.56
C THR A 36 -9.91 6.30 2.46
N ALA A 37 -8.78 6.93 2.17
CA ALA A 37 -8.64 7.86 1.04
C ALA A 37 -8.38 7.05 -0.23
N SER A 38 -9.15 7.33 -1.27
CA SER A 38 -9.02 6.69 -2.59
C SER A 38 -8.46 7.65 -3.65
N THR A 39 -7.61 8.60 -3.20
CA THR A 39 -6.99 9.56 -4.12
C THR A 39 -6.00 8.86 -5.02
N THR A 40 -6.29 8.83 -6.30
CA THR A 40 -5.43 8.26 -7.33
C THR A 40 -5.49 9.10 -8.59
N PHE A 41 -4.45 9.09 -9.41
CA PHE A 41 -4.40 9.72 -10.74
C PHE A 41 -3.29 9.08 -11.58
N MET A 42 -3.38 9.27 -12.89
CA MET A 42 -2.41 8.72 -13.83
C MET A 42 -1.00 9.28 -13.57
N ASP A 43 -0.01 8.41 -13.73
CA ASP A 43 1.42 8.74 -13.60
C ASP A 43 1.80 9.41 -12.24
N ARG A 44 1.12 8.99 -11.16
CA ARG A 44 1.38 9.50 -9.81
C ARG A 44 2.78 9.18 -9.29
N HIS A 45 3.35 8.04 -9.70
CA HIS A 45 4.63 7.50 -9.22
C HIS A 45 5.53 7.05 -10.38
N PRO A 46 5.88 7.92 -11.34
CA PRO A 46 6.64 7.53 -12.54
C PRO A 46 8.03 6.99 -12.20
N ASP A 47 8.68 7.50 -11.16
CA ASP A 47 9.98 7.01 -10.67
C ASP A 47 9.93 5.53 -10.24
N ILE A 48 8.84 5.08 -9.62
CA ILE A 48 8.64 3.67 -9.28
C ILE A 48 8.45 2.83 -10.54
N PHE A 49 7.69 3.32 -11.50
CA PHE A 49 7.45 2.59 -12.75
C PHE A 49 8.73 2.48 -13.58
N GLU A 50 9.55 3.53 -13.61
CA GLU A 50 10.90 3.51 -14.20
C GLU A 50 11.82 2.51 -13.51
N PHE A 51 11.82 2.49 -12.16
CA PHE A 51 12.57 1.49 -11.40
C PHE A 51 12.21 0.07 -11.83
N ILE A 52 10.93 -0.29 -11.85
CA ILE A 52 10.48 -1.62 -12.23
C ILE A 52 10.87 -1.91 -13.69
N LYS A 53 10.72 -0.94 -14.59
CA LYS A 53 11.14 -1.06 -16.00
C LYS A 53 12.63 -1.35 -16.12
N LEU A 54 13.47 -0.68 -15.33
CA LEU A 54 14.91 -0.92 -15.33
C LEU A 54 15.28 -2.31 -14.82
N GLN A 55 14.58 -2.81 -13.79
CA GLN A 55 14.85 -4.14 -13.22
C GLN A 55 14.42 -5.29 -14.15
N PHE A 56 13.32 -5.15 -14.84
CA PHE A 56 12.72 -6.26 -15.58
C PHE A 56 12.76 -6.11 -17.11
N GLY A 57 12.94 -4.90 -17.63
CA GLY A 57 12.90 -4.65 -19.06
C GLY A 57 11.55 -5.01 -19.68
N ASP A 58 11.59 -5.77 -20.77
CA ASP A 58 10.39 -6.23 -21.50
C ASP A 58 9.97 -7.66 -21.15
N LYS A 59 10.49 -8.21 -20.04
CA LYS A 59 10.12 -9.54 -19.56
C LYS A 59 8.64 -9.62 -19.22
N SER A 60 8.06 -10.80 -19.42
CA SER A 60 6.72 -11.12 -18.92
C SER A 60 6.84 -11.44 -17.43
N ILE A 61 6.48 -10.49 -16.59
CA ILE A 61 6.51 -10.59 -15.12
C ILE A 61 5.11 -10.43 -14.55
N ARG A 62 4.92 -10.87 -13.30
CA ARG A 62 3.68 -10.67 -12.55
C ARG A 62 3.85 -9.58 -11.51
N ILE A 63 2.99 -8.58 -11.54
CA ILE A 63 3.05 -7.43 -10.63
C ILE A 63 1.74 -7.30 -9.87
N LEU A 64 1.83 -7.12 -8.55
CA LEU A 64 0.71 -6.77 -7.68
C LEU A 64 0.74 -5.27 -7.36
N SER A 65 -0.34 -4.56 -7.69
CA SER A 65 -0.65 -3.23 -7.17
C SER A 65 -1.67 -3.37 -6.04
N PHE A 66 -1.22 -3.29 -4.79
CA PHE A 66 -2.07 -3.43 -3.62
C PHE A 66 -2.61 -2.07 -3.17
N GLY A 67 -3.95 -1.94 -3.11
CA GLY A 67 -4.65 -0.69 -2.89
C GLY A 67 -4.77 0.15 -4.17
N CYS A 68 -5.03 -0.51 -5.30
CA CYS A 68 -5.02 0.11 -6.64
C CYS A 68 -6.15 1.12 -6.89
N SER A 69 -7.13 1.24 -5.98
CA SER A 69 -8.31 2.10 -6.13
C SER A 69 -9.02 1.87 -7.48
N THR A 70 -9.21 2.91 -8.29
CA THR A 70 -9.89 2.86 -9.61
C THR A 70 -8.95 2.46 -10.76
N GLY A 71 -7.72 2.02 -10.46
CA GLY A 71 -6.82 1.36 -11.40
C GLY A 71 -5.79 2.25 -12.09
N GLU A 72 -5.75 3.57 -11.84
CA GLU A 72 -4.86 4.51 -12.52
C GLU A 72 -3.37 4.13 -12.39
N GLU A 73 -2.97 3.57 -11.25
CA GLU A 73 -1.63 3.04 -11.04
C GLU A 73 -1.33 1.89 -12.01
N CYS A 74 -2.25 0.94 -12.14
CA CYS A 74 -2.11 -0.20 -13.05
C CYS A 74 -2.09 0.25 -14.52
N PHE A 75 -2.95 1.20 -14.90
CA PHE A 75 -2.97 1.75 -16.26
C PHE A 75 -1.70 2.53 -16.58
N SER A 76 -1.15 3.26 -15.61
CA SER A 76 0.13 3.94 -15.76
C SER A 76 1.27 2.94 -15.92
N LEU A 77 1.34 1.94 -15.05
CA LEU A 77 2.35 0.89 -15.09
C LEU A 77 2.36 0.14 -16.42
N ARG A 78 1.19 -0.12 -17.04
CA ARG A 78 1.07 -0.73 -18.37
C ARG A 78 1.85 0.01 -19.44
N LYS A 79 1.93 1.33 -19.39
CA LYS A 79 2.69 2.13 -20.36
C LYS A 79 4.20 1.84 -20.30
N TYR A 80 4.72 1.54 -19.11
CA TYR A 80 6.13 1.22 -18.88
C TYR A 80 6.44 -0.25 -19.16
N LEU A 81 5.48 -1.15 -18.90
CA LEU A 81 5.66 -2.60 -18.91
C LEU A 81 4.56 -3.29 -19.74
N PRO A 82 4.66 -3.23 -21.08
CA PRO A 82 3.62 -3.74 -21.99
C PRO A 82 3.40 -5.24 -21.89
N ASN A 83 4.40 -6.00 -21.45
CA ASN A 83 4.35 -7.45 -21.36
C ASN A 83 3.99 -7.99 -19.95
N ALA A 84 3.95 -7.15 -18.93
CA ALA A 84 3.68 -7.58 -17.56
C ALA A 84 2.23 -8.06 -17.38
N HIS A 85 2.03 -9.05 -16.51
CA HIS A 85 0.74 -9.41 -15.96
C HIS A 85 0.50 -8.56 -14.71
N ILE A 86 -0.42 -7.61 -14.78
CA ILE A 86 -0.69 -6.62 -13.72
C ILE A 86 -1.97 -7.01 -13.00
N ILE A 87 -1.88 -7.26 -11.71
CA ILE A 87 -3.01 -7.55 -10.84
C ILE A 87 -3.22 -6.38 -9.89
N GLY A 88 -4.31 -5.65 -10.06
CA GLY A 88 -4.75 -4.59 -9.15
C GLY A 88 -5.69 -5.16 -8.09
N VAL A 89 -5.40 -4.90 -6.83
CA VAL A 89 -6.24 -5.34 -5.72
C VAL A 89 -6.67 -4.14 -4.89
N ASP A 90 -7.96 -4.07 -4.58
CA ASP A 90 -8.50 -3.09 -3.64
C ASP A 90 -9.65 -3.71 -2.82
N ILE A 91 -9.77 -3.27 -1.57
CA ILE A 91 -10.85 -3.73 -0.68
C ILE A 91 -12.20 -3.08 -1.01
N ASN A 92 -12.20 -1.95 -1.74
CA ASN A 92 -13.41 -1.24 -2.13
C ASN A 92 -14.01 -1.83 -3.42
N PRO A 93 -15.15 -2.54 -3.35
CA PRO A 93 -15.74 -3.15 -4.53
C PRO A 93 -16.16 -2.14 -5.59
N SER A 94 -16.59 -0.93 -5.21
CA SER A 94 -16.97 0.11 -6.18
C SER A 94 -15.78 0.65 -6.97
N SER A 95 -14.60 0.73 -6.33
CA SER A 95 -13.35 1.10 -7.02
C SER A 95 -12.97 0.03 -8.04
N ILE A 96 -13.03 -1.24 -7.64
CA ILE A 96 -12.73 -2.38 -8.52
C ILE A 96 -13.71 -2.44 -9.71
N GLU A 97 -15.01 -2.20 -9.49
CA GLU A 97 -15.95 -2.13 -10.60
C GLU A 97 -15.61 -1.02 -11.60
N THR A 98 -15.18 0.15 -11.09
CA THR A 98 -14.74 1.27 -11.94
C THR A 98 -13.50 0.88 -12.73
N ALA A 99 -12.50 0.30 -12.08
CA ALA A 99 -11.29 -0.17 -12.72
C ALA A 99 -11.60 -1.20 -13.84
N LYS A 100 -12.46 -2.19 -13.56
CA LYS A 100 -12.89 -3.20 -14.55
C LYS A 100 -13.57 -2.61 -15.78
N LYS A 101 -14.38 -1.57 -15.60
CA LYS A 101 -15.04 -0.87 -16.72
C LYS A 101 -14.04 -0.08 -17.59
N SER A 102 -12.93 0.32 -17.02
CA SER A 102 -11.87 1.09 -17.70
C SER A 102 -10.87 0.22 -18.45
N ILE A 103 -10.87 -1.11 -18.23
CA ILE A 103 -10.03 -2.04 -19.01
C ILE A 103 -10.58 -2.16 -20.42
N LEU A 104 -9.86 -1.63 -21.38
CA LEU A 104 -10.12 -1.83 -22.81
C LEU A 104 -9.35 -3.07 -23.29
N LYS A 105 -9.94 -4.28 -23.18
CA LYS A 105 -9.42 -5.53 -23.76
C LYS A 105 -7.94 -5.87 -23.47
N ASP A 106 -7.47 -5.63 -22.26
CA ASP A 106 -6.13 -6.03 -21.82
C ASP A 106 -6.20 -7.35 -21.04
N GLU A 107 -5.93 -8.47 -21.71
CA GLU A 107 -5.96 -9.81 -21.14
C GLU A 107 -4.87 -10.05 -20.06
N LYS A 108 -3.86 -9.16 -20.00
CA LYS A 108 -2.77 -9.23 -19.01
C LYS A 108 -2.99 -8.27 -17.82
N MET A 109 -4.19 -7.72 -17.68
CA MET A 109 -4.54 -6.86 -16.55
C MET A 109 -5.82 -7.35 -15.89
N GLU A 110 -5.76 -7.53 -14.57
CA GLU A 110 -6.87 -8.02 -13.78
C GLU A 110 -7.10 -7.15 -12.55
N PHE A 111 -8.36 -6.94 -12.17
CA PHE A 111 -8.74 -6.22 -10.94
C PHE A 111 -9.58 -7.11 -10.04
N LEU A 112 -9.14 -7.26 -8.78
CA LEU A 112 -9.72 -8.16 -7.80
C LEU A 112 -10.14 -7.42 -6.54
N ASN A 113 -11.35 -7.68 -6.07
CA ASN A 113 -11.79 -7.20 -4.76
C ASN A 113 -11.40 -8.23 -3.70
N LEU A 114 -10.25 -8.02 -3.06
CA LEU A 114 -9.65 -8.95 -2.10
C LEU A 114 -9.17 -8.21 -0.84
N THR A 115 -9.16 -8.93 0.29
CA THR A 115 -8.46 -8.52 1.50
C THR A 115 -6.98 -8.91 1.43
N ILE A 116 -6.18 -8.46 2.41
CA ILE A 116 -4.77 -8.85 2.51
C ILE A 116 -4.61 -10.36 2.73
N GLU A 117 -5.51 -10.97 3.49
CA GLU A 117 -5.50 -12.40 3.80
C GLU A 117 -5.78 -13.26 2.55
N ASP A 118 -6.63 -12.76 1.65
CA ASP A 118 -6.99 -13.46 0.42
C ASP A 118 -5.83 -13.53 -0.59
N LEU A 119 -4.86 -12.62 -0.49
CA LEU A 119 -3.70 -12.60 -1.39
C LEU A 119 -2.91 -13.91 -1.36
N LYS A 120 -2.90 -14.63 -0.24
CA LYS A 120 -2.22 -15.93 -0.09
C LYS A 120 -2.74 -17.01 -1.05
N LYS A 121 -3.90 -16.80 -1.66
CA LYS A 121 -4.51 -17.69 -2.64
C LYS A 121 -4.01 -17.44 -4.07
N LEU A 122 -3.33 -16.31 -4.27
CA LEU A 122 -2.80 -15.92 -5.58
C LEU A 122 -1.44 -16.59 -5.82
N GLU A 123 -1.09 -16.75 -7.09
CA GLU A 123 0.26 -17.12 -7.50
C GLU A 123 1.26 -16.02 -7.11
N LYS A 124 2.52 -16.40 -7.00
CA LYS A 124 3.59 -15.47 -6.61
C LYS A 124 3.81 -14.37 -7.65
N PHE A 125 4.40 -13.29 -7.17
CA PHE A 125 4.69 -12.07 -7.93
C PHE A 125 6.19 -11.82 -8.02
N ASP A 126 6.62 -11.14 -9.08
CA ASP A 126 7.99 -10.65 -9.27
C ASP A 126 8.16 -9.25 -8.67
N ALA A 127 7.06 -8.47 -8.60
CA ALA A 127 7.04 -7.20 -7.89
C ALA A 127 5.70 -7.00 -7.17
N ILE A 128 5.75 -6.40 -5.98
CA ILE A 128 4.58 -6.00 -5.19
C ILE A 128 4.74 -4.53 -4.83
N MET A 129 3.71 -3.74 -5.14
CA MET A 129 3.65 -2.31 -4.79
C MET A 129 2.57 -2.06 -3.75
N GLY A 130 2.94 -1.38 -2.66
CA GLY A 130 2.04 -0.85 -1.64
C GLY A 130 2.22 0.66 -1.49
N LEU A 131 1.61 1.43 -2.40
CA LEU A 131 1.84 2.87 -2.52
C LEU A 131 0.72 3.66 -1.85
N SER A 132 1.04 4.32 -0.72
CA SER A 132 0.11 5.12 0.08
C SER A 132 -1.13 4.34 0.58
N VAL A 133 -1.02 3.04 0.77
CA VAL A 133 -2.09 2.16 1.26
C VAL A 133 -1.81 1.63 2.66
N LEU A 134 -0.55 1.41 3.02
CA LEU A 134 -0.13 0.92 4.34
C LEU A 134 -0.01 2.06 5.36
N CYS A 135 -1.07 2.87 5.46
CA CYS A 135 -1.04 4.08 6.27
C CYS A 135 -2.45 4.53 6.72
N LYS A 136 -2.47 5.49 7.62
CA LYS A 136 -3.65 6.25 8.07
C LYS A 136 -3.44 7.73 7.83
N ASN A 137 -3.70 8.19 6.63
CA ASN A 137 -3.57 9.59 6.27
C ASN A 137 -4.97 10.18 5.91
N PRO A 138 -5.37 11.32 6.45
CA PRO A 138 -4.60 12.27 7.28
C PRO A 138 -4.59 11.96 8.79
N GLU A 139 -5.22 10.89 9.23
CA GLU A 139 -5.49 10.62 10.64
C GLU A 139 -4.23 10.53 11.53
N ALA A 140 -3.12 10.08 10.99
CA ALA A 140 -1.87 9.90 11.71
C ALA A 140 -1.08 11.21 11.92
N GLN A 141 -1.44 12.31 11.24
CA GLN A 141 -0.64 13.53 11.18
C GLN A 141 -0.32 14.12 12.57
N GLU A 142 -1.30 14.14 13.47
CA GLU A 142 -1.17 14.76 14.79
C GLU A 142 -0.96 13.74 15.94
N LEU A 143 -0.81 12.44 15.61
CA LEU A 143 -0.71 11.41 16.62
C LEU A 143 0.73 11.24 17.11
N GLN A 144 0.88 11.04 18.43
CA GLN A 144 2.12 10.58 19.06
C GLN A 144 2.14 9.06 19.25
N ASP A 145 0.97 8.42 19.20
CA ASP A 145 0.76 6.99 19.31
C ASP A 145 -0.33 6.57 18.34
N ILE A 146 -0.01 5.66 17.43
CA ILE A 146 -0.93 5.19 16.37
C ILE A 146 -1.61 3.86 16.70
N SER A 147 -1.29 3.24 17.84
CA SER A 147 -1.73 1.88 18.21
C SER A 147 -3.23 1.66 18.12
N THR A 148 -4.04 2.68 18.42
CA THR A 148 -5.51 2.58 18.46
C THR A 148 -6.18 2.58 17.07
N ILE A 149 -5.48 3.07 16.03
CA ILE A 149 -6.08 3.19 14.69
C ILE A 149 -5.35 2.33 13.65
N TYR A 150 -4.05 2.10 13.80
CA TYR A 150 -3.24 1.28 12.93
C TYR A 150 -2.01 0.75 13.70
N PRO A 151 -2.16 -0.33 14.49
CA PRO A 151 -1.03 -0.87 15.24
C PRO A 151 0.02 -1.50 14.31
N PHE A 152 1.29 -1.48 14.74
CA PHE A 152 2.42 -2.04 14.00
C PHE A 152 2.20 -3.50 13.59
N SER A 153 1.56 -4.31 14.43
CA SER A 153 1.28 -5.70 14.12
C SER A 153 0.55 -5.87 12.78
N ARG A 154 -0.38 -4.96 12.44
CA ARG A 154 -1.10 -5.01 11.17
C ARG A 154 -0.22 -4.72 9.96
N PHE A 155 0.72 -3.79 10.10
CA PHE A 155 1.72 -3.53 9.08
C PHE A 155 2.63 -4.75 8.92
N ASN A 156 3.14 -5.29 10.02
CA ASN A 156 3.99 -6.48 10.03
C ASN A 156 3.30 -7.70 9.41
N ASP A 157 2.02 -7.93 9.75
CA ASP A 157 1.22 -9.01 9.15
C ASP A 157 1.06 -8.82 7.64
N ALA A 158 0.79 -7.59 7.17
CA ALA A 158 0.67 -7.29 5.76
C ALA A 158 1.98 -7.55 5.00
N ILE A 159 3.10 -7.10 5.55
CA ILE A 159 4.42 -7.34 4.96
C ILE A 159 4.75 -8.85 4.96
N SER A 160 4.36 -9.59 6.00
CA SER A 160 4.52 -11.05 6.05
C SER A 160 3.71 -11.77 4.96
N VAL A 161 2.50 -11.28 4.66
CA VAL A 161 1.72 -11.78 3.52
C VAL A 161 2.43 -11.49 2.20
N PHE A 162 2.90 -10.26 1.98
CA PHE A 162 3.64 -9.91 0.77
C PHE A 162 4.91 -10.76 0.62
N ASP A 163 5.67 -10.97 1.71
CA ASP A 163 6.83 -11.88 1.69
C ASP A 163 6.43 -13.29 1.21
N SER A 164 5.31 -13.82 1.68
CA SER A 164 4.89 -15.19 1.34
C SER A 164 4.55 -15.40 -0.14
N ILE A 165 4.10 -14.34 -0.82
CA ILE A 165 3.69 -14.36 -2.24
C ILE A 165 4.67 -13.66 -3.17
N LEU A 166 5.80 -13.17 -2.69
CA LEU A 166 6.87 -12.59 -3.51
C LEU A 166 7.89 -13.68 -3.88
N ASN A 167 8.30 -13.72 -5.13
CA ASN A 167 9.37 -14.59 -5.61
C ASN A 167 10.72 -14.23 -4.97
N ALA A 168 11.66 -15.17 -4.91
CA ALA A 168 13.07 -14.86 -4.65
C ALA A 168 13.58 -13.91 -5.75
N ASN A 169 14.45 -12.97 -5.39
CA ASN A 169 14.92 -11.86 -6.21
C ASN A 169 13.81 -10.88 -6.67
N GLY A 170 12.57 -11.05 -6.22
CA GLY A 170 11.46 -10.13 -6.48
C GLY A 170 11.58 -8.83 -5.67
N PHE A 171 10.85 -7.80 -6.10
CA PHE A 171 10.89 -6.47 -5.47
C PHE A 171 9.61 -6.17 -4.69
N LEU A 172 9.77 -5.71 -3.44
CA LEU A 172 8.73 -5.11 -2.63
C LEU A 172 8.95 -3.60 -2.59
N ILE A 173 7.97 -2.83 -3.05
CA ILE A 173 8.03 -1.37 -3.09
C ILE A 173 6.98 -0.80 -2.14
N ILE A 174 7.44 -0.06 -1.12
CA ILE A 174 6.59 0.53 -0.09
C ILE A 174 6.82 2.04 -0.03
N ARG A 175 5.79 2.82 -0.36
CA ARG A 175 5.83 4.29 -0.30
C ARG A 175 4.72 4.84 0.58
N SER A 176 5.04 5.87 1.36
CA SER A 176 4.08 6.57 2.23
C SER A 176 3.36 5.64 3.24
N SER A 177 4.10 4.73 3.87
CA SER A 177 3.63 3.91 4.98
C SER A 177 3.82 4.64 6.31
N ASN A 178 3.06 4.27 7.35
CA ASN A 178 3.29 4.80 8.70
C ASN A 178 4.41 4.07 9.48
N PHE A 179 4.85 2.91 8.99
CA PHE A 179 5.91 2.13 9.63
C PHE A 179 7.06 1.85 8.66
N ARG A 180 8.20 1.46 9.22
CA ARG A 180 9.40 1.15 8.44
C ARG A 180 9.47 -0.34 8.13
N MET A 181 9.90 -0.68 6.93
CA MET A 181 10.14 -2.09 6.55
C MET A 181 11.18 -2.75 7.47
N ARG A 182 12.22 -2.02 7.89
CA ARG A 182 13.31 -2.53 8.73
C ARG A 182 12.89 -2.98 10.13
N ASP A 183 11.70 -2.58 10.60
CA ASP A 183 11.18 -2.98 11.90
C ASP A 183 10.37 -4.30 11.83
N THR A 184 10.14 -4.86 10.63
CA THR A 184 9.34 -6.07 10.43
C THR A 184 10.13 -7.35 10.64
N ASP A 185 9.41 -8.43 11.00
CA ASP A 185 10.00 -9.74 11.28
C ASP A 185 10.71 -10.36 10.06
N VAL A 186 10.35 -9.95 8.86
CA VAL A 186 10.89 -10.51 7.61
C VAL A 186 12.00 -9.67 6.99
N PHE A 187 12.35 -8.52 7.57
CA PHE A 187 13.31 -7.59 6.98
C PHE A 187 14.67 -8.23 6.66
N ASN A 188 15.15 -9.15 7.49
CA ASN A 188 16.43 -9.86 7.28
C ASN A 188 16.51 -10.66 5.96
N LYS A 189 15.36 -10.91 5.32
CA LYS A 189 15.26 -11.57 4.01
C LYS A 189 15.39 -10.60 2.84
N TYR A 190 15.59 -9.32 3.09
CA TYR A 190 15.60 -8.28 2.06
C TYR A 190 16.89 -7.49 2.07
N ASP A 191 17.31 -7.09 0.89
CA ASP A 191 18.31 -6.06 0.69
C ASP A 191 17.60 -4.75 0.29
N ILE A 192 18.10 -3.62 0.80
CA ILE A 192 17.63 -2.29 0.41
C ILE A 192 18.28 -1.96 -0.92
N VAL A 193 17.47 -1.52 -1.89
CA VAL A 193 17.97 -1.07 -3.19
C VAL A 193 17.87 0.43 -3.25
N ASP A 194 19.00 1.08 -3.47
CA ASP A 194 19.03 2.52 -3.73
C ASP A 194 18.68 2.80 -5.19
N PHE A 195 17.91 3.85 -5.42
CA PHE A 195 17.52 4.29 -6.74
C PHE A 195 17.70 5.81 -6.85
N GLU A 196 18.72 6.25 -7.59
CA GLU A 196 19.11 7.65 -7.68
C GLU A 196 17.98 8.55 -8.22
N ASN A 197 17.18 8.06 -9.17
CA ASN A 197 16.10 8.82 -9.79
C ASN A 197 14.80 8.81 -8.97
N ARG A 198 14.80 8.29 -7.73
CA ARG A 198 13.62 8.34 -6.88
C ARG A 198 13.24 9.79 -6.56
N ARG A 199 11.95 10.03 -6.43
CA ARG A 199 11.45 11.32 -5.94
C ARG A 199 11.86 11.55 -4.49
N GLU A 200 12.01 12.82 -4.12
CA GLU A 200 12.18 13.19 -2.72
C GLU A 200 11.09 12.58 -1.85
N PRO A 201 11.46 12.03 -0.68
CA PRO A 201 10.50 11.46 0.24
C PRO A 201 9.50 12.52 0.71
N LEU A 202 8.23 12.13 0.75
CA LEU A 202 7.22 12.98 1.36
C LEU A 202 7.41 13.02 2.88
N ASP A 203 7.19 14.18 3.49
CA ASP A 203 7.06 14.28 4.94
C ASP A 203 5.80 13.52 5.39
N PHE A 204 6.01 12.31 5.82
CA PHE A 204 4.94 11.39 6.20
C PHE A 204 5.18 10.86 7.62
N PRO A 205 4.19 10.95 8.53
CA PRO A 205 4.40 10.57 9.92
C PRO A 205 4.78 9.09 10.04
N LYS A 206 5.94 8.83 10.65
CA LYS A 206 6.47 7.51 10.92
C LYS A 206 6.38 7.17 12.40
N PHE A 207 6.18 5.89 12.67
CA PHE A 207 6.09 5.31 14.00
C PHE A 207 7.00 4.09 14.09
N ASP A 208 7.51 3.83 15.29
CA ASP A 208 8.30 2.65 15.59
C ASP A 208 7.43 1.40 15.82
N SER A 209 8.06 0.24 16.01
CA SER A 209 7.37 -1.02 16.30
C SER A 209 6.58 -1.03 17.62
N LYS A 210 6.79 -0.02 18.50
CA LYS A 210 6.00 0.21 19.71
C LYS A 210 4.86 1.21 19.49
N ASN A 211 4.59 1.57 18.23
CA ASN A 211 3.54 2.52 17.80
C ASN A 211 3.80 3.98 18.18
N LYS A 212 5.01 4.35 18.56
CA LYS A 212 5.38 5.71 18.97
C LYS A 212 5.94 6.50 17.79
N ARG A 213 5.56 7.77 17.70
CA ARG A 213 6.00 8.66 16.63
C ARG A 213 7.53 8.83 16.65
N LEU A 214 8.13 8.70 15.48
CA LEU A 214 9.51 9.04 15.23
C LEU A 214 9.60 10.53 14.86
N ASN A 215 10.27 11.32 15.69
CA ASN A 215 10.49 12.74 15.41
C ASN A 215 11.69 12.91 14.48
N ASN A 216 11.60 13.87 13.56
CA ASN A 216 12.70 14.22 12.62
C ASN A 216 13.19 13.01 11.78
N PHE A 217 12.31 12.10 11.45
CA PHE A 217 12.62 10.93 10.63
C PHE A 217 12.13 11.13 9.19
N LEU A 218 13.05 11.04 8.24
CA LEU A 218 12.76 11.03 6.82
C LEU A 218 12.99 9.62 6.28
N GLU A 219 11.95 9.00 5.72
CA GLU A 219 12.05 7.69 5.10
C GLU A 219 12.72 7.78 3.74
N THR A 220 13.81 7.07 3.59
CA THR A 220 14.55 6.99 2.33
C THR A 220 14.52 5.60 1.71
N GLU A 221 13.97 4.61 2.42
CA GLU A 221 13.95 3.21 2.00
C GLU A 221 12.58 2.86 1.46
N GLU A 222 12.47 2.69 0.16
CA GLU A 222 11.21 2.37 -0.52
C GLU A 222 11.30 1.09 -1.35
N PHE A 223 12.50 0.70 -1.78
CA PHE A 223 12.75 -0.43 -2.67
C PHE A 223 13.50 -1.55 -1.94
N PHE A 224 12.91 -2.72 -1.89
CA PHE A 224 13.45 -3.88 -1.17
C PHE A 224 13.48 -5.09 -2.09
N GLN A 225 14.66 -5.71 -2.27
CA GLN A 225 14.80 -6.93 -3.04
C GLN A 225 14.84 -8.14 -2.10
N LYS A 226 14.00 -9.11 -2.35
CA LYS A 226 14.00 -10.38 -1.62
C LYS A 226 15.20 -11.24 -2.01
N LYS A 227 15.92 -11.77 -1.01
CA LYS A 227 17.04 -12.70 -1.18
C LYS A 227 16.61 -14.05 -1.71
#